data_781445d22e449e8a13ace72f69cfa286
#
_entry.id   781445d22e449e8a13ace72f69cfa286
#
_cell.length_a   1.000
_cell.length_b   1.000
_cell.length_c   1.000
_cell.angle_alpha   90.00
_cell.angle_beta   90.00
_cell.angle_gamma   90.00
#
_symmetry.space_group_name_H-M   'P 1'
#
loop_
_entity.id
_entity.type
_entity.pdbx_description
1 polymer ?
#
loop_
_entity_poly.entity_id
_entity_poly.type
_entity_poly.pdbx_seq_one_letter_code
_entity_poly.pdbx_strand_id
1 'polypeptide(L)'
;MTTMEGTTTAGDEFATMFAETGLPGLRPATKRHRGKGPYRYLKLVNARVIDGTGAPPWGPADLIIEDGRITGLAKAGKAKPQNFHLKEDDFVVIDCTGKFLTPGFVDCHAHIGAPFHAKNGRQPSADYVYKLWLAHGVTTVRETGCFNGLSWTLEQKAAADELRIDAPRIMAYAPFPATTDYVKSIHTPDQARSWIEAVKQAGADGVKFFGASPTVMKAALQACAEVGLASCCHHAQLAVGRMNALQTAAWGLTSTEHSYGIPDTLLEEQTLQAFPADYDYGDEYLRFSAAGQTFMQAAKPGSAKWQSVLTRFLETGHTFVPTFNVYDANRDLMRTRRADWHERFTDPTLWAYFQPQRGGHGAYWYRWSTTNEIEWRETFRLWMQFVNDYKNMGGRIGVGSDSGFMYQTYGFGYVRELELLQEAGFSPLEVMRAATAWGAELLGVSEETGSLEIGKQADVLIHRTNPLSDFKLFYGTGAMRLNDETKAVDWDRSLETVIKAGSIYDPVELLQDVEEMVSAAREAS
;
A
#
# COMPACT_ATOMS: atom_id res chain seq x y z
N MET A 1 -38.64 30.59 -9.87
CA MET A 1 -37.79 29.52 -10.41
C MET A 1 -36.66 29.34 -9.44
N THR A 2 -36.81 28.43 -8.51
CA THR A 2 -35.82 28.11 -7.49
C THR A 2 -34.90 27.05 -8.10
N THR A 3 -33.67 27.41 -8.31
CA THR A 3 -32.62 26.48 -8.73
C THR A 3 -32.45 25.45 -7.63
N MET A 4 -32.72 24.16 -7.91
CA MET A 4 -32.32 23.07 -7.06
C MET A 4 -30.80 23.04 -7.03
N GLU A 5 -30.19 23.41 -5.90
CA GLU A 5 -28.82 23.08 -5.60
C GLU A 5 -28.70 21.53 -5.54
N GLY A 6 -27.88 20.98 -6.43
CA GLY A 6 -27.67 19.56 -6.52
C GLY A 6 -27.00 19.07 -5.24
N THR A 7 -27.51 18.00 -4.67
CA THR A 7 -26.86 17.28 -3.56
C THR A 7 -25.52 16.74 -4.06
N THR A 8 -24.42 17.31 -3.58
CA THR A 8 -23.06 16.80 -3.78
C THR A 8 -22.99 15.35 -3.32
N THR A 9 -22.44 14.47 -4.13
CA THR A 9 -22.16 13.08 -3.75
C THR A 9 -20.75 12.99 -3.12
N ALA A 10 -20.48 11.98 -2.32
CA ALA A 10 -19.14 11.77 -1.75
C ALA A 10 -18.03 11.72 -2.83
N GLY A 11 -18.37 11.27 -4.05
CA GLY A 11 -17.46 11.32 -5.20
C GLY A 11 -17.21 12.74 -5.70
N ASP A 12 -18.20 13.62 -5.65
CA ASP A 12 -18.08 15.01 -6.07
C ASP A 12 -17.21 15.83 -5.10
N GLU A 13 -17.27 15.54 -3.79
CA GLU A 13 -16.41 16.21 -2.79
C GLU A 13 -14.94 15.85 -2.97
N PHE A 14 -14.61 14.56 -3.21
CA PHE A 14 -13.25 14.16 -3.51
C PHE A 14 -12.78 14.71 -4.87
N ALA A 15 -13.63 14.72 -5.89
CA ALA A 15 -13.33 15.33 -7.17
C ALA A 15 -13.04 16.83 -7.03
N THR A 16 -13.84 17.54 -6.24
CA THR A 16 -13.66 18.97 -5.94
C THR A 16 -12.37 19.20 -5.13
N MET A 17 -12.06 18.35 -4.14
CA MET A 17 -10.85 18.44 -3.34
C MET A 17 -9.58 18.32 -4.20
N PHE A 18 -9.60 17.55 -5.28
CA PHE A 18 -8.46 17.40 -6.19
C PHE A 18 -8.45 18.41 -7.33
N ALA A 19 -9.60 18.80 -7.87
CA ALA A 19 -9.71 19.72 -9.01
C ALA A 19 -9.53 21.20 -8.65
N GLU A 20 -9.93 21.62 -7.43
CA GLU A 20 -9.93 23.02 -7.01
C GLU A 20 -8.63 23.48 -6.32
N THR A 21 -7.66 22.60 -6.08
CA THR A 21 -6.53 22.98 -5.24
C THR A 21 -5.66 24.06 -5.89
N GLY A 22 -5.58 24.16 -7.22
CA GLY A 22 -4.61 25.04 -7.89
C GLY A 22 -3.17 24.90 -7.35
N LEU A 23 -2.97 23.89 -6.49
CA LEU A 23 -1.70 23.63 -5.82
C LEU A 23 -0.79 22.87 -6.77
N PRO A 24 0.53 23.15 -6.75
CA PRO A 24 1.46 22.43 -7.58
C PRO A 24 1.47 20.94 -7.18
N GLY A 25 1.35 20.07 -8.16
CA GLY A 25 1.57 18.63 -7.99
C GLY A 25 3.00 18.33 -7.53
N LEU A 26 3.22 17.09 -7.13
CA LEU A 26 4.55 16.62 -6.77
C LEU A 26 5.51 16.73 -7.97
N ARG A 27 6.72 17.22 -7.74
CA ARG A 27 7.74 17.27 -8.81
C ARG A 27 8.12 15.84 -9.20
N PRO A 28 8.14 15.48 -10.50
CA PRO A 28 8.50 14.15 -10.95
C PRO A 28 9.95 13.80 -10.60
N ALA A 29 10.25 12.52 -10.44
CA ALA A 29 11.60 12.01 -10.54
C ALA A 29 12.04 12.07 -12.02
N THR A 30 13.25 12.53 -12.27
CA THR A 30 13.70 12.82 -13.65
C THR A 30 14.89 11.98 -14.09
N LYS A 31 15.61 11.37 -13.16
CA LYS A 31 16.80 10.56 -13.47
C LYS A 31 17.07 9.52 -12.37
N ARG A 32 17.82 8.50 -12.77
CA ARG A 32 18.36 7.48 -11.89
C ARG A 32 19.64 7.95 -11.20
N HIS A 33 19.80 7.70 -9.92
CA HIS A 33 20.94 8.15 -9.12
C HIS A 33 21.71 7.00 -8.46
N ARG A 34 21.01 5.97 -7.95
CA ARG A 34 21.56 4.95 -7.06
C ARG A 34 21.55 3.53 -7.62
N GLY A 35 20.61 3.21 -8.49
CA GLY A 35 20.53 1.87 -9.06
C GLY A 35 21.77 1.52 -9.89
N LYS A 36 22.50 0.47 -9.50
CA LYS A 36 23.64 -0.08 -10.24
C LYS A 36 23.15 -1.12 -11.26
N GLY A 37 23.68 -1.16 -12.45
CA GLY A 37 23.22 -2.00 -13.56
C GLY A 37 22.14 -1.30 -14.42
N PRO A 38 21.12 -1.98 -15.04
CA PRO A 38 20.84 -3.40 -14.79
C PRO A 38 21.99 -4.28 -15.25
N TYR A 39 22.32 -5.26 -14.43
CA TYR A 39 23.32 -6.26 -14.80
C TYR A 39 22.67 -7.30 -15.70
N ARG A 40 23.32 -7.61 -16.82
CA ARG A 40 22.83 -8.62 -17.73
C ARG A 40 22.79 -10.00 -17.11
N TYR A 41 23.84 -10.34 -16.31
CA TYR A 41 23.97 -11.63 -15.66
C TYR A 41 24.33 -11.46 -14.19
N LEU A 42 23.45 -11.92 -13.30
CA LEU A 42 23.68 -11.97 -11.85
C LEU A 42 23.50 -13.40 -11.33
N LYS A 43 24.32 -13.78 -10.37
CA LYS A 43 24.19 -15.06 -9.67
C LYS A 43 24.26 -14.85 -8.16
N LEU A 44 23.19 -15.18 -7.46
CA LEU A 44 23.12 -15.17 -6.00
C LEU A 44 23.37 -16.60 -5.53
N VAL A 45 24.43 -16.83 -4.75
CA VAL A 45 24.86 -18.20 -4.38
C VAL A 45 24.69 -18.48 -2.90
N ASN A 46 24.39 -19.75 -2.56
CA ASN A 46 24.35 -20.30 -1.21
C ASN A 46 23.26 -19.68 -0.29
N ALA A 47 22.20 -19.10 -0.83
CA ALA A 47 21.15 -18.46 -0.05
C ALA A 47 20.13 -19.43 0.54
N ARG A 48 19.43 -19.02 1.60
CA ARG A 48 18.13 -19.58 1.97
C ARG A 48 17.03 -18.81 1.26
N VAL A 49 16.06 -19.53 0.69
CA VAL A 49 14.98 -18.94 -0.13
C VAL A 49 13.66 -19.01 0.63
N ILE A 50 12.98 -17.86 0.70
CA ILE A 50 11.59 -17.69 1.11
C ILE A 50 10.89 -17.18 -0.15
N ASP A 51 10.23 -18.06 -0.88
CA ASP A 51 9.82 -17.80 -2.27
C ASP A 51 8.57 -16.90 -2.43
N GLY A 52 7.93 -16.49 -1.33
CA GLY A 52 6.73 -15.64 -1.34
C GLY A 52 5.40 -16.41 -1.45
N THR A 53 5.43 -17.71 -1.72
CA THR A 53 4.19 -18.53 -1.87
C THR A 53 3.56 -18.94 -0.55
N GLY A 54 4.26 -18.76 0.58
CA GLY A 54 3.91 -19.29 1.89
C GLY A 54 4.54 -20.66 2.18
N ALA A 55 5.34 -21.19 1.26
CA ALA A 55 6.14 -22.38 1.49
C ALA A 55 7.23 -22.14 2.53
N PRO A 56 7.67 -23.18 3.29
CA PRO A 56 8.73 -23.02 4.27
C PRO A 56 10.08 -22.66 3.61
N PRO A 57 10.95 -21.92 4.32
CA PRO A 57 12.27 -21.58 3.81
C PRO A 57 13.10 -22.82 3.45
N TRP A 58 13.79 -22.78 2.32
CA TRP A 58 14.65 -23.86 1.86
C TRP A 58 16.01 -23.37 1.36
N GLY A 59 16.99 -24.24 1.27
CA GLY A 59 18.35 -23.92 0.81
C GLY A 59 19.39 -24.84 1.45
N PRO A 60 20.72 -24.60 1.23
CA PRO A 60 21.25 -23.52 0.40
C PRO A 60 20.87 -23.67 -1.08
N ALA A 61 20.66 -22.54 -1.75
CA ALA A 61 20.22 -22.45 -3.13
C ALA A 61 21.01 -21.38 -3.90
N ASP A 62 21.10 -21.56 -5.22
CA ASP A 62 21.57 -20.53 -6.14
C ASP A 62 20.41 -20.02 -6.98
N LEU A 63 20.36 -18.69 -7.17
CA LEU A 63 19.42 -18.00 -8.03
C LEU A 63 20.19 -17.29 -9.15
N ILE A 64 19.78 -17.51 -10.40
CA ILE A 64 20.41 -16.94 -11.60
C ILE A 64 19.44 -15.94 -12.22
N ILE A 65 19.96 -14.78 -12.58
CA ILE A 65 19.25 -13.69 -13.23
C ILE A 65 19.94 -13.41 -14.57
N GLU A 66 19.17 -13.45 -15.65
CA GLU A 66 19.60 -13.06 -17.00
C GLU A 66 18.62 -12.01 -17.52
N ASP A 67 19.16 -10.89 -18.04
CA ASP A 67 18.37 -9.78 -18.61
C ASP A 67 17.17 -9.35 -17.71
N GLY A 68 17.41 -9.25 -16.40
CA GLY A 68 16.44 -8.82 -15.41
C GLY A 68 15.35 -9.84 -15.01
N ARG A 69 15.48 -11.12 -15.47
CA ARG A 69 14.55 -12.20 -15.14
C ARG A 69 15.27 -13.36 -14.43
N ILE A 70 14.52 -14.06 -13.57
CA ILE A 70 15.01 -15.28 -12.91
C ILE A 70 14.99 -16.40 -13.96
N THR A 71 16.17 -16.94 -14.29
CA THR A 71 16.33 -18.01 -15.27
C THR A 71 16.76 -19.33 -14.65
N GLY A 72 17.24 -19.30 -13.40
CA GLY A 72 17.60 -20.50 -12.66
C GLY A 72 17.38 -20.35 -11.17
N LEU A 73 16.80 -21.36 -10.54
CA LEU A 73 16.65 -21.46 -9.08
C LEU A 73 16.70 -22.94 -8.69
N ALA A 74 17.77 -23.33 -7.98
CA ALA A 74 17.97 -24.71 -7.57
C ALA A 74 18.91 -24.80 -6.34
N LYS A 75 19.07 -26.00 -5.76
CA LYS A 75 20.07 -26.24 -4.71
C LYS A 75 21.46 -25.74 -5.14
N ALA A 76 22.25 -25.27 -4.19
CA ALA A 76 23.57 -24.72 -4.42
C ALA A 76 24.44 -25.63 -5.35
N GLY A 77 25.04 -25.00 -6.36
CA GLY A 77 25.82 -25.67 -7.39
C GLY A 77 25.01 -26.46 -8.42
N LYS A 78 23.66 -26.38 -8.41
CA LYS A 78 22.79 -27.09 -9.34
C LYS A 78 21.99 -26.17 -10.27
N ALA A 79 21.85 -24.87 -9.95
CA ALA A 79 21.22 -23.92 -10.85
C ALA A 79 22.05 -23.75 -12.13
N LYS A 80 21.37 -23.74 -13.27
CA LYS A 80 22.01 -23.58 -14.59
C LYS A 80 21.38 -22.38 -15.29
N PRO A 81 22.19 -21.57 -16.00
CA PRO A 81 21.67 -20.52 -16.86
C PRO A 81 20.87 -21.10 -18.03
N GLN A 82 19.95 -20.33 -18.57
CA GLN A 82 19.25 -20.70 -19.81
C GLN A 82 20.21 -20.63 -21.01
N ASN A 83 21.11 -19.65 -21.02
CA ASN A 83 22.13 -19.55 -22.05
C ASN A 83 23.31 -20.48 -21.69
N PHE A 84 23.39 -21.66 -22.33
CA PHE A 84 24.44 -22.66 -22.12
C PHE A 84 25.85 -22.24 -22.54
N HIS A 85 26.02 -21.09 -23.23
CA HIS A 85 27.33 -20.57 -23.61
C HIS A 85 27.96 -19.68 -22.54
N LEU A 86 27.20 -19.30 -21.49
CA LEU A 86 27.71 -18.48 -20.41
C LEU A 86 28.67 -19.28 -19.51
N LYS A 87 29.76 -18.61 -19.16
CA LYS A 87 30.74 -19.11 -18.20
C LYS A 87 30.55 -18.43 -16.84
N GLU A 88 31.13 -18.98 -15.81
CA GLU A 88 31.06 -18.42 -14.45
C GLU A 88 31.55 -16.96 -14.41
N ASP A 89 32.58 -16.63 -15.17
CA ASP A 89 33.19 -15.28 -15.24
C ASP A 89 32.28 -14.25 -15.95
N ASP A 90 31.22 -14.67 -16.62
CA ASP A 90 30.26 -13.76 -17.25
C ASP A 90 29.27 -13.16 -16.24
N PHE A 91 29.18 -13.73 -15.03
CA PHE A 91 28.26 -13.32 -13.99
C PHE A 91 28.88 -12.37 -12.97
N VAL A 92 28.11 -11.37 -12.53
CA VAL A 92 28.36 -10.73 -11.24
C VAL A 92 27.82 -11.67 -10.16
N VAL A 93 28.72 -12.22 -9.34
CA VAL A 93 28.38 -13.20 -8.29
C VAL A 93 28.23 -12.47 -6.95
N ILE A 94 27.13 -12.72 -6.25
CA ILE A 94 26.88 -12.24 -4.90
C ILE A 94 26.80 -13.45 -3.96
N ASP A 95 27.73 -13.53 -3.01
CA ASP A 95 27.69 -14.55 -1.97
C ASP A 95 26.61 -14.25 -0.93
N CYS A 96 25.65 -15.15 -0.85
CA CYS A 96 24.52 -15.10 0.08
C CYS A 96 24.63 -16.19 1.18
N THR A 97 25.83 -16.70 1.43
CA THR A 97 26.05 -17.67 2.51
C THR A 97 25.56 -17.13 3.85
N GLY A 98 24.62 -17.84 4.49
CA GLY A 98 23.99 -17.42 5.75
C GLY A 98 22.87 -16.39 5.58
N LYS A 99 22.65 -15.87 4.37
CA LYS A 99 21.62 -14.87 4.05
C LYS A 99 20.35 -15.51 3.52
N PHE A 100 19.29 -14.70 3.45
CA PHE A 100 17.97 -15.10 2.97
C PHE A 100 17.57 -14.27 1.74
N LEU A 101 16.84 -14.91 0.83
CA LEU A 101 16.21 -14.25 -0.31
C LEU A 101 14.69 -14.25 -0.12
N THR A 102 14.05 -13.11 -0.41
CA THR A 102 12.60 -13.00 -0.57
C THR A 102 12.29 -12.29 -1.89
N PRO A 103 11.04 -12.42 -2.42
CA PRO A 103 10.59 -11.52 -3.45
C PRO A 103 10.59 -10.07 -2.96
N GLY A 104 10.64 -9.11 -3.88
CA GLY A 104 10.34 -7.71 -3.58
C GLY A 104 8.90 -7.54 -3.09
N PHE A 105 8.70 -6.62 -2.17
CA PHE A 105 7.40 -6.34 -1.58
C PHE A 105 6.47 -5.59 -2.53
N VAL A 106 5.17 -5.83 -2.36
CA VAL A 106 4.07 -5.21 -3.12
C VAL A 106 3.23 -4.36 -2.16
N ASP A 107 3.22 -3.04 -2.33
CA ASP A 107 2.34 -2.13 -1.61
C ASP A 107 1.03 -1.95 -2.40
N CYS A 108 -0.03 -2.60 -1.92
CA CYS A 108 -1.33 -2.62 -2.59
C CYS A 108 -2.18 -1.38 -2.34
N HIS A 109 -1.73 -0.44 -1.52
CA HIS A 109 -2.40 0.84 -1.29
C HIS A 109 -1.36 1.92 -0.98
N ALA A 110 -1.00 2.68 -1.98
CA ALA A 110 0.05 3.67 -1.92
C ALA A 110 -0.37 4.96 -2.64
N HIS A 111 0.27 6.07 -2.27
CA HIS A 111 0.11 7.38 -2.90
C HIS A 111 1.49 7.99 -3.16
N ILE A 112 1.76 8.41 -4.39
CA ILE A 112 3.03 9.09 -4.74
C ILE A 112 2.89 10.57 -4.36
N GLY A 113 2.87 10.86 -3.05
CA GLY A 113 2.57 12.18 -2.54
C GLY A 113 1.12 12.61 -2.85
N ALA A 114 0.76 13.83 -2.47
CA ALA A 114 -0.54 14.39 -2.79
C ALA A 114 -0.47 15.92 -2.91
N PRO A 115 -1.17 16.56 -3.87
CA PRO A 115 -1.13 18.02 -4.05
C PRO A 115 -1.51 18.79 -2.81
N PHE A 116 -2.45 18.30 -2.00
CA PHE A 116 -2.89 18.97 -0.78
C PHE A 116 -1.81 19.04 0.32
N HIS A 117 -0.74 18.23 0.28
CA HIS A 117 0.40 18.41 1.16
C HIS A 117 1.07 19.79 0.97
N ALA A 118 1.02 20.32 -0.27
CA ALA A 118 1.59 21.62 -0.60
C ALA A 118 0.93 22.81 0.12
N LYS A 119 -0.22 22.62 0.78
CA LYS A 119 -0.81 23.65 1.68
C LYS A 119 0.07 23.94 2.90
N ASN A 120 0.95 23.03 3.27
CA ASN A 120 1.77 23.09 4.48
C ASN A 120 3.24 23.41 4.18
N GLY A 121 3.61 23.61 2.92
CA GLY A 121 4.98 23.92 2.51
C GLY A 121 5.33 23.38 1.13
N ARG A 122 6.63 23.45 0.79
CA ARG A 122 7.14 22.96 -0.48
C ARG A 122 7.34 21.45 -0.42
N GLN A 123 6.56 20.70 -1.19
CA GLN A 123 6.74 19.26 -1.29
C GLN A 123 8.12 18.87 -1.84
N PRO A 124 8.69 17.71 -1.39
CA PRO A 124 9.87 17.11 -2.01
C PRO A 124 9.55 16.68 -3.48
N SER A 125 10.54 16.14 -4.18
CA SER A 125 10.28 15.43 -5.44
C SER A 125 9.79 14.00 -5.19
N ALA A 126 9.28 13.32 -6.22
CA ALA A 126 8.89 11.92 -6.15
C ALA A 126 10.05 10.98 -5.76
N ASP A 127 11.31 11.39 -6.00
CA ASP A 127 12.51 10.67 -5.57
C ASP A 127 12.49 10.35 -4.06
N TYR A 128 12.01 11.29 -3.23
CA TYR A 128 11.88 11.10 -1.79
C TYR A 128 10.99 9.89 -1.46
N VAL A 129 9.83 9.81 -2.10
CA VAL A 129 8.86 8.73 -1.90
C VAL A 129 9.41 7.40 -2.43
N TYR A 130 9.96 7.40 -3.63
CA TYR A 130 10.49 6.21 -4.28
C TYR A 130 11.68 5.61 -3.55
N LYS A 131 12.62 6.44 -3.09
CA LYS A 131 13.78 5.98 -2.32
C LYS A 131 13.38 5.36 -1.00
N LEU A 132 12.38 5.94 -0.30
CA LEU A 132 11.86 5.35 0.92
C LEU A 132 11.21 3.99 0.68
N TRP A 133 10.43 3.81 -0.39
CA TRP A 133 9.88 2.49 -0.72
C TRP A 133 10.96 1.48 -1.04
N LEU A 134 11.88 1.79 -1.94
CA LEU A 134 12.98 0.89 -2.29
C LEU A 134 13.85 0.54 -1.08
N ALA A 135 14.15 1.52 -0.21
CA ALA A 135 14.96 1.31 1.00
C ALA A 135 14.30 0.36 2.02
N HIS A 136 12.98 0.15 1.92
CA HIS A 136 12.22 -0.80 2.73
C HIS A 136 11.80 -2.06 1.95
N GLY A 137 12.37 -2.29 0.76
CA GLY A 137 12.14 -3.48 -0.04
C GLY A 137 10.88 -3.48 -0.88
N VAL A 138 10.14 -2.38 -0.96
CA VAL A 138 8.95 -2.25 -1.82
C VAL A 138 9.38 -2.03 -3.26
N THR A 139 9.15 -3.02 -4.12
CA THR A 139 9.53 -3.00 -5.55
C THR A 139 8.33 -2.82 -6.48
N THR A 140 7.12 -2.95 -5.98
CA THR A 140 5.87 -2.71 -6.72
C THR A 140 4.88 -1.96 -5.85
N VAL A 141 4.23 -0.92 -6.40
CA VAL A 141 3.21 -0.13 -5.71
C VAL A 141 1.97 0.01 -6.57
N ARG A 142 0.80 -0.02 -5.94
CA ARG A 142 -0.46 0.42 -6.54
C ARG A 142 -0.72 1.86 -6.11
N GLU A 143 -0.55 2.80 -7.06
CA GLU A 143 -0.92 4.21 -6.86
C GLU A 143 -2.45 4.33 -6.88
N THR A 144 -3.05 4.43 -5.70
CA THR A 144 -4.51 4.39 -5.52
C THR A 144 -5.12 5.77 -5.62
N GLY A 145 -5.22 6.29 -6.84
CA GLY A 145 -5.93 7.53 -7.08
C GLY A 145 -5.21 8.53 -7.96
N CYS A 146 -3.98 8.24 -8.40
CA CYS A 146 -3.22 9.12 -9.29
C CYS A 146 -3.35 10.61 -8.91
N PHE A 147 -3.12 10.94 -7.64
CA PHE A 147 -3.41 12.26 -7.09
C PHE A 147 -2.68 13.41 -7.78
N ASN A 148 -1.57 13.13 -8.45
CA ASN A 148 -0.86 14.11 -9.26
C ASN A 148 -1.33 14.15 -10.73
N GLY A 149 -2.39 13.40 -11.07
CA GLY A 149 -2.92 13.23 -12.42
C GLY A 149 -2.53 11.89 -13.05
N LEU A 150 -3.43 11.36 -13.88
CA LEU A 150 -3.20 10.08 -14.55
C LEU A 150 -2.01 10.16 -15.51
N SER A 151 -1.93 11.20 -16.35
CA SER A 151 -0.82 11.40 -17.30
C SER A 151 0.52 11.46 -16.59
N TRP A 152 0.60 12.24 -15.49
CA TRP A 152 1.82 12.32 -14.67
C TRP A 152 2.21 10.93 -14.11
N THR A 153 1.25 10.18 -13.60
CA THR A 153 1.50 8.85 -13.03
C THR A 153 1.98 7.86 -14.10
N LEU A 154 1.37 7.91 -15.30
CA LEU A 154 1.78 7.07 -16.42
C LEU A 154 3.19 7.42 -16.95
N GLU A 155 3.59 8.69 -16.94
CA GLU A 155 4.95 9.10 -17.26
C GLU A 155 5.98 8.56 -16.25
N GLN A 156 5.66 8.63 -14.95
CA GLN A 156 6.51 8.05 -13.89
C GLN A 156 6.55 6.53 -13.97
N LYS A 157 5.43 5.86 -14.29
CA LYS A 157 5.37 4.43 -14.54
C LYS A 157 6.31 4.04 -15.69
N ALA A 158 6.21 4.68 -16.85
CA ALA A 158 7.08 4.42 -17.99
C ALA A 158 8.56 4.64 -17.65
N ALA A 159 8.88 5.71 -16.91
CA ALA A 159 10.24 5.99 -16.47
C ALA A 159 10.78 4.93 -15.49
N ALA A 160 9.92 4.39 -14.61
CA ALA A 160 10.27 3.33 -13.67
C ALA A 160 10.47 1.98 -14.36
N ASP A 161 9.61 1.64 -15.34
CA ASP A 161 9.69 0.40 -16.11
C ASP A 161 10.92 0.37 -17.01
N GLU A 162 11.29 1.50 -17.59
CA GLU A 162 12.50 1.69 -18.39
C GLU A 162 13.78 1.89 -17.56
N LEU A 163 13.68 1.82 -16.23
CA LEU A 163 14.80 2.03 -15.29
C LEU A 163 15.50 3.40 -15.47
N ARG A 164 14.77 4.41 -15.91
CA ARG A 164 15.28 5.79 -16.05
C ARG A 164 15.30 6.56 -14.74
N ILE A 165 14.54 6.09 -13.74
CA ILE A 165 14.46 6.63 -12.38
C ILE A 165 14.61 5.53 -11.34
N ASP A 166 14.98 5.87 -10.12
CA ASP A 166 15.04 4.96 -8.97
C ASP A 166 13.66 4.87 -8.33
N ALA A 167 12.80 3.99 -8.86
CA ALA A 167 11.42 3.83 -8.40
C ALA A 167 10.98 2.37 -8.40
N PRO A 168 9.98 1.98 -7.56
CA PRO A 168 9.28 0.72 -7.72
C PRO A 168 8.50 0.68 -9.04
N ARG A 169 8.01 -0.50 -9.45
CA ARG A 169 6.99 -0.64 -10.49
C ARG A 169 5.71 0.03 -10.01
N ILE A 170 5.05 0.81 -10.89
CA ILE A 170 3.86 1.58 -10.55
C ILE A 170 2.65 1.01 -11.29
N MET A 171 1.60 0.68 -10.54
CA MET A 171 0.29 0.32 -11.08
C MET A 171 -0.65 1.52 -10.89
N ALA A 172 -1.04 2.15 -11.99
CA ALA A 172 -1.78 3.42 -12.00
C ALA A 172 -3.30 3.19 -11.92
N TYR A 173 -3.93 3.51 -10.78
CA TYR A 173 -5.38 3.41 -10.59
C TYR A 173 -6.02 4.79 -10.62
N ALA A 174 -6.79 5.06 -11.69
CA ALA A 174 -7.45 6.35 -11.89
C ALA A 174 -8.59 6.57 -10.89
N PRO A 175 -8.73 7.75 -10.25
CA PRO A 175 -9.82 8.03 -9.31
C PRO A 175 -11.14 8.29 -10.06
N PHE A 176 -12.18 7.52 -9.73
CA PHE A 176 -13.51 7.70 -10.29
C PHE A 176 -14.32 8.75 -9.49
N PRO A 177 -15.01 9.70 -10.10
CA PRO A 177 -15.13 9.95 -11.54
C PRO A 177 -14.12 10.97 -12.08
N ALA A 178 -13.18 11.42 -11.28
CA ALA A 178 -12.30 12.52 -11.65
C ALA A 178 -10.83 12.17 -11.47
N THR A 179 -10.05 12.59 -12.45
CA THR A 179 -8.61 12.85 -12.31
C THR A 179 -8.39 14.31 -12.67
N THR A 180 -7.21 14.88 -12.41
CA THR A 180 -6.84 16.22 -12.88
C THR A 180 -6.95 16.37 -14.41
N ASP A 181 -6.85 15.24 -15.14
CA ASP A 181 -6.90 15.18 -16.62
C ASP A 181 -8.31 14.86 -17.15
N TYR A 182 -9.17 14.25 -16.33
CA TYR A 182 -10.48 13.71 -16.72
C TYR A 182 -11.59 14.15 -15.75
N VAL A 183 -11.78 15.43 -15.57
CA VAL A 183 -12.88 15.94 -14.75
C VAL A 183 -14.17 15.87 -15.55
N LYS A 184 -15.07 14.94 -15.19
CA LYS A 184 -16.42 14.83 -15.77
C LYS A 184 -17.42 14.54 -14.66
N SER A 185 -18.53 15.25 -14.67
CA SER A 185 -19.69 14.89 -13.86
C SER A 185 -20.35 13.63 -14.43
N ILE A 186 -20.44 12.57 -13.61
CA ILE A 186 -21.01 11.28 -14.02
C ILE A 186 -22.28 11.04 -13.21
N HIS A 187 -23.42 11.04 -13.89
CA HIS A 187 -24.74 10.89 -13.31
C HIS A 187 -25.52 9.68 -13.83
N THR A 188 -25.06 9.08 -14.94
CA THR A 188 -25.75 7.96 -15.58
C THR A 188 -24.83 6.74 -15.75
N PRO A 189 -25.41 5.52 -15.83
CA PRO A 189 -24.66 4.31 -16.15
C PRO A 189 -23.83 4.41 -17.44
N ASP A 190 -24.37 5.00 -18.50
CA ASP A 190 -23.68 5.14 -19.79
C ASP A 190 -22.48 6.07 -19.70
N GLN A 191 -22.59 7.18 -18.96
CA GLN A 191 -21.45 8.06 -18.69
C GLN A 191 -20.37 7.33 -17.91
N ALA A 192 -20.74 6.49 -16.93
CA ALA A 192 -19.78 5.68 -16.16
C ALA A 192 -19.03 4.70 -17.07
N ARG A 193 -19.73 3.98 -17.94
CA ARG A 193 -19.10 3.06 -18.91
C ARG A 193 -18.14 3.79 -19.83
N SER A 194 -18.56 4.90 -20.43
CA SER A 194 -17.70 5.70 -21.33
C SER A 194 -16.46 6.23 -20.60
N TRP A 195 -16.58 6.61 -19.32
CA TRP A 195 -15.43 7.05 -18.53
C TRP A 195 -14.45 5.90 -18.27
N ILE A 196 -14.94 4.69 -17.92
CA ILE A 196 -14.10 3.50 -17.71
C ILE A 196 -13.34 3.14 -19.00
N GLU A 197 -14.03 3.15 -20.15
CA GLU A 197 -13.40 2.91 -21.46
C GLU A 197 -12.30 3.94 -21.76
N ALA A 198 -12.55 5.22 -21.47
CA ALA A 198 -11.59 6.29 -21.70
C ALA A 198 -10.33 6.14 -20.84
N VAL A 199 -10.43 5.82 -19.54
CA VAL A 199 -9.25 5.65 -18.70
C VAL A 199 -8.49 4.36 -19.02
N LYS A 200 -9.18 3.30 -19.49
CA LYS A 200 -8.53 2.10 -20.03
C LYS A 200 -7.69 2.44 -21.28
N GLN A 201 -8.26 3.20 -22.21
CA GLN A 201 -7.56 3.64 -23.42
C GLN A 201 -6.38 4.55 -23.09
N ALA A 202 -6.48 5.36 -22.05
CA ALA A 202 -5.38 6.19 -21.56
C ALA A 202 -4.23 5.38 -20.94
N GLY A 203 -4.42 4.09 -20.61
CA GLY A 203 -3.38 3.21 -20.07
C GLY A 203 -3.44 2.99 -18.55
N ALA A 204 -4.55 3.33 -17.89
CA ALA A 204 -4.74 3.00 -16.48
C ALA A 204 -4.73 1.47 -16.27
N ASP A 205 -4.14 1.01 -15.16
CA ASP A 205 -4.12 -0.39 -14.73
C ASP A 205 -5.38 -0.76 -13.93
N GLY A 206 -6.06 0.23 -13.37
CA GLY A 206 -7.27 0.03 -12.58
C GLY A 206 -7.98 1.34 -12.23
N VAL A 207 -9.02 1.22 -11.39
CA VAL A 207 -9.87 2.34 -10.98
C VAL A 207 -10.01 2.37 -9.45
N LYS A 208 -9.79 3.54 -8.86
CA LYS A 208 -10.04 3.84 -7.45
C LYS A 208 -11.40 4.50 -7.28
N PHE A 209 -12.25 3.91 -6.46
CA PHE A 209 -13.56 4.45 -6.08
C PHE A 209 -13.54 4.98 -4.64
N PHE A 210 -14.35 6.02 -4.40
CA PHE A 210 -14.70 6.53 -3.07
C PHE A 210 -16.21 6.37 -2.79
N GLY A 211 -17.00 6.17 -3.82
CA GLY A 211 -18.43 6.00 -3.83
C GLY A 211 -19.06 6.73 -5.02
N ALA A 212 -20.29 6.35 -5.31
CA ALA A 212 -21.15 6.96 -6.32
C ALA A 212 -22.61 6.62 -5.98
N SER A 213 -23.59 7.06 -6.78
CA SER A 213 -24.92 6.49 -6.67
C SER A 213 -24.89 4.99 -6.99
N PRO A 214 -25.67 4.13 -6.32
CA PRO A 214 -25.61 2.67 -6.51
C PRO A 214 -25.72 2.21 -7.96
N THR A 215 -26.55 2.89 -8.77
CA THR A 215 -26.72 2.56 -10.20
C THR A 215 -25.48 2.89 -11.03
N VAL A 216 -24.86 4.03 -10.77
CA VAL A 216 -23.60 4.46 -11.42
C VAL A 216 -22.45 3.57 -11.00
N MET A 217 -22.31 3.31 -9.69
CA MET A 217 -21.25 2.45 -9.16
C MET A 217 -21.31 1.03 -9.73
N LYS A 218 -22.52 0.44 -9.76
CA LYS A 218 -22.72 -0.89 -10.34
C LYS A 218 -22.30 -0.93 -11.82
N ALA A 219 -22.72 0.06 -12.62
CA ALA A 219 -22.38 0.14 -14.03
C ALA A 219 -20.86 0.32 -14.24
N ALA A 220 -20.22 1.16 -13.42
CA ALA A 220 -18.78 1.38 -13.49
C ALA A 220 -17.99 0.10 -13.15
N LEU A 221 -18.37 -0.62 -12.08
CA LEU A 221 -17.72 -1.88 -11.69
C LEU A 221 -17.89 -2.98 -12.75
N GLN A 222 -19.09 -3.09 -13.33
CA GLN A 222 -19.34 -4.01 -14.45
C GLN A 222 -18.48 -3.65 -15.67
N ALA A 223 -18.41 -2.37 -16.02
CA ALA A 223 -17.56 -1.92 -17.12
C ALA A 223 -16.07 -2.19 -16.85
N CYS A 224 -15.58 -2.00 -15.62
CA CYS A 224 -14.22 -2.40 -15.26
C CYS A 224 -13.95 -3.88 -15.56
N ALA A 225 -14.85 -4.77 -15.14
CA ALA A 225 -14.73 -6.20 -15.41
C ALA A 225 -14.77 -6.52 -16.92
N GLU A 226 -15.65 -5.87 -17.69
CA GLU A 226 -15.80 -6.05 -19.14
C GLU A 226 -14.53 -5.65 -19.91
N VAL A 227 -13.83 -4.58 -19.49
CA VAL A 227 -12.59 -4.12 -20.14
C VAL A 227 -11.30 -4.64 -19.50
N GLY A 228 -11.42 -5.51 -18.49
CA GLY A 228 -10.26 -6.09 -17.79
C GLY A 228 -9.48 -5.08 -16.96
N LEU A 229 -10.16 -4.14 -16.29
CA LEU A 229 -9.58 -3.26 -15.27
C LEU A 229 -9.89 -3.79 -13.88
N ALA A 230 -8.88 -3.85 -13.02
CA ALA A 230 -9.10 -4.07 -11.60
C ALA A 230 -9.67 -2.80 -10.94
N SER A 231 -10.29 -2.96 -9.76
CA SER A 231 -10.93 -1.85 -9.06
C SER A 231 -10.72 -1.93 -7.55
N CYS A 232 -10.60 -0.79 -6.88
CA CYS A 232 -10.52 -0.71 -5.43
C CYS A 232 -11.43 0.40 -4.91
N CYS A 233 -11.90 0.28 -3.66
CA CYS A 233 -12.80 1.26 -3.08
C CYS A 233 -12.48 1.57 -1.62
N HIS A 234 -12.27 2.88 -1.32
CA HIS A 234 -12.49 3.44 0.00
C HIS A 234 -13.98 3.74 0.12
N HIS A 235 -14.74 2.95 0.86
CA HIS A 235 -16.17 3.16 1.03
C HIS A 235 -16.41 4.37 1.95
N ALA A 236 -16.62 5.55 1.36
CA ALA A 236 -16.92 6.75 2.14
C ALA A 236 -18.17 6.54 3.02
N GLN A 237 -18.12 6.96 4.28
CA GLN A 237 -19.23 6.75 5.23
C GLN A 237 -20.56 7.36 4.76
N LEU A 238 -20.54 8.40 3.93
CA LEU A 238 -21.73 8.95 3.27
C LEU A 238 -22.43 7.98 2.30
N ALA A 239 -21.70 6.99 1.79
CA ALA A 239 -22.20 6.06 0.78
C ALA A 239 -22.62 4.70 1.38
N VAL A 240 -22.05 4.28 2.53
CA VAL A 240 -22.18 2.91 3.04
C VAL A 240 -23.61 2.52 3.42
N GLY A 241 -24.46 3.46 3.83
CA GLY A 241 -25.88 3.24 4.09
C GLY A 241 -26.70 2.90 2.84
N ARG A 242 -26.19 3.22 1.66
CA ARG A 242 -26.80 2.91 0.35
C ARG A 242 -26.11 1.75 -0.35
N MET A 243 -24.83 1.51 -0.04
CA MET A 243 -23.97 0.62 -0.77
C MET A 243 -22.77 0.21 0.12
N ASN A 244 -22.87 -0.92 0.78
CA ASN A 244 -21.82 -1.47 1.64
C ASN A 244 -20.79 -2.29 0.85
N ALA A 245 -19.72 -2.72 1.51
CA ALA A 245 -18.62 -3.46 0.90
C ALA A 245 -19.04 -4.78 0.26
N LEU A 246 -20.04 -5.49 0.82
CA LEU A 246 -20.51 -6.75 0.28
C LEU A 246 -21.32 -6.57 -1.02
N GLN A 247 -22.08 -5.47 -1.12
CA GLN A 247 -22.80 -5.15 -2.35
C GLN A 247 -21.84 -4.80 -3.48
N THR A 248 -20.81 -4.01 -3.21
CA THR A 248 -19.81 -3.67 -4.24
C THR A 248 -18.96 -4.87 -4.64
N ALA A 249 -18.57 -5.75 -3.71
CA ALA A 249 -17.92 -7.02 -4.01
C ALA A 249 -18.79 -7.89 -4.94
N ALA A 250 -20.10 -8.00 -4.66
CA ALA A 250 -21.05 -8.72 -5.52
C ALA A 250 -21.24 -8.07 -6.91
N TRP A 251 -20.91 -6.80 -7.08
CA TRP A 251 -20.91 -6.11 -8.39
C TRP A 251 -19.58 -6.19 -9.14
N GLY A 252 -18.57 -6.85 -8.56
CA GLY A 252 -17.28 -7.07 -9.19
C GLY A 252 -16.14 -6.17 -8.70
N LEU A 253 -16.31 -5.47 -7.56
CA LEU A 253 -15.20 -4.74 -6.94
C LEU A 253 -14.08 -5.73 -6.56
N THR A 254 -12.84 -5.45 -7.01
CA THR A 254 -11.70 -6.36 -6.79
C THR A 254 -11.20 -6.32 -5.35
N SER A 255 -11.08 -5.12 -4.75
CA SER A 255 -10.67 -4.99 -3.35
C SER A 255 -11.39 -3.88 -2.59
N THR A 256 -11.63 -4.14 -1.30
CA THR A 256 -12.04 -3.12 -0.32
C THR A 256 -10.82 -2.66 0.46
N GLU A 257 -10.68 -1.35 0.53
CA GLU A 257 -9.63 -0.65 1.24
C GLU A 257 -10.13 -0.25 2.63
N HIS A 258 -9.26 -0.31 3.64
CA HIS A 258 -9.61 0.07 5.01
C HIS A 258 -10.72 -0.81 5.63
N SER A 259 -11.47 -0.22 6.56
CA SER A 259 -12.55 -0.90 7.30
C SER A 259 -13.96 -0.49 6.86
N TYR A 260 -14.09 0.65 6.18
CA TYR A 260 -15.40 1.24 5.89
C TYR A 260 -16.25 0.38 4.98
N GLY A 261 -17.56 0.33 5.27
CA GLY A 261 -18.53 -0.50 4.57
C GLY A 261 -18.51 -1.98 4.97
N ILE A 262 -17.50 -2.46 5.71
CA ILE A 262 -17.46 -3.82 6.25
C ILE A 262 -18.41 -3.96 7.46
N PRO A 263 -18.34 -3.11 8.52
CA PRO A 263 -19.25 -3.20 9.67
C PRO A 263 -20.72 -3.12 9.28
N ASP A 264 -21.03 -2.33 8.23
CA ASP A 264 -22.40 -2.18 7.70
C ASP A 264 -22.99 -3.49 7.16
N THR A 265 -22.14 -4.43 6.73
CA THR A 265 -22.56 -5.77 6.32
C THR A 265 -22.91 -6.68 7.49
N LEU A 266 -22.42 -6.34 8.69
CA LEU A 266 -22.48 -7.14 9.91
C LEU A 266 -23.57 -6.68 10.88
N LEU A 267 -24.38 -5.68 10.55
CA LEU A 267 -25.46 -5.21 11.42
C LEU A 267 -26.57 -6.26 11.53
N GLU A 268 -27.07 -6.50 12.74
CA GLU A 268 -28.14 -7.48 13.04
C GLU A 268 -29.41 -6.80 13.57
N GLU A 269 -29.26 -5.94 14.58
CA GLU A 269 -30.39 -5.30 15.28
C GLU A 269 -30.85 -4.00 14.62
N GLN A 270 -30.06 -3.47 13.70
CA GLN A 270 -30.31 -2.22 12.99
C GLN A 270 -29.86 -2.35 11.54
N THR A 271 -30.38 -1.47 10.67
CA THR A 271 -30.07 -1.48 9.23
C THR A 271 -29.01 -0.45 8.84
N LEU A 272 -28.72 0.51 9.69
CA LEU A 272 -27.73 1.57 9.51
C LEU A 272 -26.90 1.73 10.76
N GLN A 273 -25.67 2.23 10.59
CA GLN A 273 -24.83 2.65 11.71
C GLN A 273 -25.53 3.73 12.55
N ALA A 274 -25.48 3.61 13.87
CA ALA A 274 -25.93 4.66 14.77
C ALA A 274 -24.81 5.68 14.96
N PHE A 275 -24.94 6.84 14.34
CA PHE A 275 -24.04 7.97 14.56
C PHE A 275 -24.56 8.88 15.66
N PRO A 276 -23.66 9.63 16.38
CA PRO A 276 -24.07 10.67 17.31
C PRO A 276 -25.02 11.71 16.68
N ALA A 277 -25.89 12.31 17.46
CA ALA A 277 -26.88 13.27 16.94
C ALA A 277 -26.26 14.54 16.36
N ASP A 278 -25.05 14.90 16.80
CA ASP A 278 -24.25 16.02 16.33
C ASP A 278 -23.20 15.62 15.28
N TYR A 279 -23.32 14.42 14.72
CA TYR A 279 -22.38 13.94 13.69
C TYR A 279 -22.45 14.81 12.45
N ASP A 280 -21.27 15.27 12.05
CA ASP A 280 -21.05 15.96 10.78
C ASP A 280 -19.87 15.28 10.05
N TYR A 281 -20.14 14.74 8.88
CA TYR A 281 -19.11 14.11 8.04
C TYR A 281 -18.04 15.09 7.59
N GLY A 282 -18.37 16.38 7.45
CA GLY A 282 -17.43 17.44 7.09
C GLY A 282 -16.47 17.85 8.21
N ASP A 283 -16.76 17.48 9.48
CA ASP A 283 -15.82 17.65 10.60
C ASP A 283 -15.00 16.38 10.78
N GLU A 284 -13.73 16.42 10.43
CA GLU A 284 -12.80 15.28 10.47
C GLU A 284 -12.69 14.67 11.88
N TYR A 285 -12.79 15.47 12.94
CA TYR A 285 -12.80 14.95 14.31
C TYR A 285 -14.06 14.11 14.58
N LEU A 286 -15.25 14.62 14.25
CA LEU A 286 -16.51 13.88 14.44
C LEU A 286 -16.54 12.62 13.57
N ARG A 287 -16.09 12.74 12.32
CA ARG A 287 -16.01 11.62 11.39
C ARG A 287 -15.17 10.47 11.93
N PHE A 288 -13.94 10.76 12.37
CA PHE A 288 -13.03 9.70 12.81
C PHE A 288 -13.29 9.25 14.26
N SER A 289 -13.79 10.10 15.15
CA SER A 289 -14.23 9.65 16.48
C SER A 289 -15.39 8.65 16.37
N ALA A 290 -16.41 8.94 15.55
CA ALA A 290 -17.52 8.01 15.35
C ALA A 290 -17.10 6.73 14.61
N ALA A 291 -16.10 6.79 13.73
CA ALA A 291 -15.56 5.60 13.07
C ALA A 291 -14.99 4.56 14.06
N GLY A 292 -14.50 5.01 15.23
CA GLY A 292 -14.09 4.14 16.32
C GLY A 292 -15.20 3.27 16.93
N GLN A 293 -16.46 3.56 16.61
CA GLN A 293 -17.63 2.83 17.15
C GLN A 293 -18.26 1.86 16.12
N THR A 294 -17.80 1.85 14.89
CA THR A 294 -18.49 1.13 13.79
C THR A 294 -18.50 -0.38 13.98
N PHE A 295 -17.36 -1.00 14.28
CA PHE A 295 -17.30 -2.44 14.55
C PHE A 295 -17.94 -2.86 15.87
N MET A 296 -18.08 -1.95 16.82
CA MET A 296 -18.76 -2.24 18.10
C MET A 296 -20.26 -2.45 17.92
N GLN A 297 -20.84 -1.98 16.81
CA GLN A 297 -22.24 -2.17 16.44
C GLN A 297 -22.45 -3.42 15.56
N ALA A 298 -21.36 -4.07 15.16
CA ALA A 298 -21.40 -5.26 14.31
C ALA A 298 -21.74 -6.52 15.11
N ALA A 299 -22.22 -7.54 14.41
CA ALA A 299 -22.39 -8.89 14.93
C ALA A 299 -21.09 -9.42 15.55
N LYS A 300 -21.21 -10.19 16.63
CA LYS A 300 -20.04 -10.71 17.35
C LYS A 300 -19.23 -11.69 16.49
N PRO A 301 -17.90 -11.70 16.63
CA PRO A 301 -17.05 -12.71 15.98
C PRO A 301 -17.58 -14.13 16.24
N GLY A 302 -17.59 -14.96 15.20
CA GLY A 302 -18.08 -16.34 15.27
C GLY A 302 -19.61 -16.52 15.24
N SER A 303 -20.41 -15.43 15.29
CA SER A 303 -21.87 -15.54 15.14
C SER A 303 -22.27 -16.00 13.73
N ALA A 304 -23.51 -16.47 13.58
CA ALA A 304 -24.04 -16.90 12.30
C ALA A 304 -23.99 -15.78 11.23
N LYS A 305 -24.29 -14.54 11.62
CA LYS A 305 -24.19 -13.36 10.75
C LYS A 305 -22.76 -13.11 10.32
N TRP A 306 -21.80 -13.13 11.24
CA TRP A 306 -20.37 -12.97 10.98
C TRP A 306 -19.87 -14.00 9.96
N GLN A 307 -20.15 -15.29 10.19
CA GLN A 307 -19.75 -16.37 9.29
C GLN A 307 -20.41 -16.26 7.90
N SER A 308 -21.70 -15.92 7.85
CA SER A 308 -22.42 -15.73 6.60
C SER A 308 -21.82 -14.62 5.75
N VAL A 309 -21.43 -13.49 6.37
CA VAL A 309 -20.81 -12.36 5.67
C VAL A 309 -19.43 -12.74 5.11
N LEU A 310 -18.60 -13.41 5.90
CA LEU A 310 -17.29 -13.92 5.45
C LEU A 310 -17.44 -14.87 4.27
N THR A 311 -18.36 -15.84 4.36
CA THR A 311 -18.64 -16.79 3.26
C THR A 311 -19.03 -16.05 1.98
N ARG A 312 -19.93 -15.07 2.07
CA ARG A 312 -20.37 -14.31 0.90
C ARG A 312 -19.24 -13.47 0.26
N PHE A 313 -18.30 -12.93 1.04
CA PHE A 313 -17.12 -12.30 0.47
C PHE A 313 -16.21 -13.31 -0.24
N LEU A 314 -16.03 -14.51 0.33
CA LEU A 314 -15.25 -15.57 -0.31
C LEU A 314 -15.85 -16.00 -1.67
N GLU A 315 -17.17 -16.13 -1.75
CA GLU A 315 -17.89 -16.49 -2.98
C GLU A 315 -17.66 -15.50 -4.12
N THR A 316 -17.33 -14.24 -3.81
CA THR A 316 -17.00 -13.22 -4.81
C THR A 316 -15.52 -13.19 -5.20
N GLY A 317 -14.66 -13.95 -4.54
CA GLY A 317 -13.20 -13.90 -4.73
C GLY A 317 -12.57 -12.56 -4.28
N HIS A 318 -13.24 -11.84 -3.40
CA HIS A 318 -12.87 -10.51 -2.95
C HIS A 318 -11.52 -10.48 -2.22
N THR A 319 -10.82 -9.34 -2.27
CA THR A 319 -9.58 -9.10 -1.52
C THR A 319 -9.77 -7.94 -0.55
N PHE A 320 -9.27 -8.06 0.68
CA PHE A 320 -9.16 -6.92 1.59
C PHE A 320 -7.74 -6.39 1.62
N VAL A 321 -7.63 -5.05 1.61
CA VAL A 321 -6.38 -4.32 1.85
C VAL A 321 -6.62 -3.43 3.07
N PRO A 322 -6.34 -3.93 4.28
CA PRO A 322 -6.82 -3.29 5.50
C PRO A 322 -6.16 -1.94 5.78
N THR A 323 -4.88 -1.75 5.46
CA THR A 323 -4.15 -0.53 5.81
C THR A 323 -4.27 -0.17 7.29
N PHE A 324 -4.10 -1.13 8.16
CA PHE A 324 -4.20 -0.94 9.61
C PHE A 324 -3.32 0.21 10.10
N ASN A 325 -2.12 0.33 9.53
CA ASN A 325 -1.12 1.32 9.94
C ASN A 325 -1.62 2.76 9.86
N VAL A 326 -2.43 3.12 8.85
CA VAL A 326 -2.90 4.51 8.69
C VAL A 326 -3.82 4.93 9.84
N TYR A 327 -4.50 3.98 10.48
CA TYR A 327 -5.36 4.22 11.65
C TYR A 327 -4.69 3.90 13.00
N ASP A 328 -3.42 3.49 13.00
CA ASP A 328 -2.71 3.14 14.24
C ASP A 328 -2.62 4.32 15.24
N ALA A 329 -2.53 5.55 14.72
CA ALA A 329 -2.57 6.77 15.54
C ALA A 329 -3.90 6.95 16.30
N ASN A 330 -4.99 6.38 15.83
CA ASN A 330 -6.29 6.51 16.49
C ASN A 330 -6.38 5.71 17.79
N ARG A 331 -5.65 4.61 17.88
CA ARG A 331 -5.59 3.77 19.10
C ARG A 331 -4.40 4.09 19.99
N ASP A 332 -3.33 4.69 19.44
CA ASP A 332 -2.15 5.13 20.17
C ASP A 332 -1.42 6.27 19.42
N LEU A 333 -1.95 7.48 19.59
CA LEU A 333 -1.42 8.69 18.98
C LEU A 333 0.04 8.95 19.37
N MET A 334 0.37 8.73 20.65
CA MET A 334 1.69 9.08 21.17
C MET A 334 2.79 8.18 20.63
N ARG A 335 2.51 6.88 20.44
CA ARG A 335 3.44 5.94 19.81
C ARG A 335 3.74 6.37 18.38
N THR A 336 2.69 6.61 17.58
CA THR A 336 2.84 6.92 16.16
C THR A 336 3.54 8.26 15.93
N ARG A 337 3.17 9.28 16.72
CA ARG A 337 3.74 10.62 16.64
C ARG A 337 5.21 10.69 17.10
N ARG A 338 5.65 9.78 17.99
CA ARG A 338 7.01 9.74 18.55
C ARG A 338 7.90 8.66 17.95
N ALA A 339 7.53 8.15 16.79
CA ALA A 339 8.37 7.20 16.08
C ALA A 339 9.74 7.82 15.75
N ASP A 340 10.80 7.05 15.94
CA ASP A 340 12.21 7.49 15.88
C ASP A 340 12.65 7.94 14.48
N TRP A 341 11.92 7.53 13.44
CA TRP A 341 12.24 7.91 12.06
C TRP A 341 11.78 9.31 11.66
N HIS A 342 10.84 9.96 12.40
CA HIS A 342 10.27 11.24 11.95
C HIS A 342 11.32 12.35 11.88
N GLU A 343 12.26 12.40 12.81
CA GLU A 343 13.30 13.41 12.80
C GLU A 343 14.20 13.33 11.57
N ARG A 344 14.51 12.14 11.10
CA ARG A 344 15.47 11.93 10.02
C ARG A 344 14.84 11.81 8.65
N PHE A 345 13.65 11.22 8.56
CA PHE A 345 13.10 10.73 7.30
C PHE A 345 11.72 11.30 6.94
N THR A 346 11.05 12.04 7.83
CA THR A 346 9.78 12.68 7.47
C THR A 346 10.05 14.11 6.99
N ASP A 347 9.69 14.38 5.72
CA ASP A 347 9.80 15.71 5.12
C ASP A 347 9.04 16.75 5.96
N PRO A 348 9.59 17.97 6.18
CA PRO A 348 8.96 18.97 7.03
C PRO A 348 7.56 19.41 6.54
N THR A 349 7.30 19.42 5.24
CA THR A 349 5.96 19.70 4.70
C THR A 349 4.97 18.60 5.06
N LEU A 350 5.39 17.33 4.96
CA LEU A 350 4.59 16.19 5.37
C LEU A 350 4.39 16.17 6.89
N TRP A 351 5.43 16.50 7.66
CA TRP A 351 5.32 16.62 9.11
C TRP A 351 4.34 17.72 9.53
N ALA A 352 4.35 18.88 8.84
CA ALA A 352 3.40 19.96 9.08
C ALA A 352 1.95 19.52 8.74
N TYR A 353 1.77 18.73 7.68
CA TYR A 353 0.47 18.15 7.33
C TYR A 353 -0.06 17.19 8.41
N PHE A 354 0.81 16.48 9.11
CA PHE A 354 0.44 15.58 10.21
C PHE A 354 0.08 16.34 11.51
N GLN A 355 0.24 17.65 11.59
CA GLN A 355 -0.13 18.37 12.82
C GLN A 355 -1.64 18.62 12.87
N PRO A 356 -2.27 18.49 14.05
CA PRO A 356 -3.70 18.70 14.22
C PRO A 356 -4.17 20.07 13.72
N GLN A 357 -5.13 20.05 12.80
CA GLN A 357 -5.75 21.26 12.24
C GLN A 357 -7.21 20.98 11.86
N ARG A 358 -8.07 22.00 11.97
CA ARG A 358 -9.46 21.86 11.53
C ARG A 358 -9.54 21.76 10.03
N GLY A 359 -10.35 20.80 9.52
CA GLY A 359 -10.49 20.54 8.09
C GLY A 359 -9.26 19.91 7.43
N GLY A 360 -8.31 19.41 8.22
CA GLY A 360 -7.12 18.70 7.73
C GLY A 360 -7.31 17.20 7.74
N HIS A 361 -7.36 16.56 6.58
CA HIS A 361 -7.52 15.10 6.44
C HIS A 361 -6.33 14.30 6.99
N GLY A 362 -5.19 14.96 7.25
CA GLY A 362 -3.98 14.32 7.80
C GLY A 362 -3.91 14.28 9.32
N ALA A 363 -4.75 15.06 10.02
CA ALA A 363 -4.62 15.24 11.45
C ALA A 363 -5.88 15.84 12.09
N TYR A 364 -6.65 15.03 12.77
CA TYR A 364 -7.94 15.38 13.38
C TYR A 364 -7.96 15.21 14.92
N TRP A 365 -6.81 14.98 15.56
CA TRP A 365 -6.73 14.64 16.99
C TRP A 365 -6.79 15.84 17.95
N TYR A 366 -7.24 17.02 17.51
CA TYR A 366 -7.26 18.25 18.31
C TYR A 366 -8.22 18.22 19.53
N ARG A 367 -9.08 17.20 19.61
CA ARG A 367 -9.95 16.93 20.76
C ARG A 367 -9.90 15.45 21.18
N TRP A 368 -8.89 14.70 20.74
CA TRP A 368 -8.82 13.26 20.96
C TRP A 368 -8.71 12.93 22.43
N SER A 369 -9.62 12.08 22.91
CA SER A 369 -9.75 11.70 24.31
C SER A 369 -9.36 10.25 24.54
N THR A 370 -9.13 9.88 25.80
CA THR A 370 -8.94 8.47 26.20
C THR A 370 -10.11 7.59 25.74
N THR A 371 -11.35 8.11 25.75
CA THR A 371 -12.52 7.36 25.28
C THR A 371 -12.39 7.04 23.79
N ASN A 372 -11.97 8.00 22.95
CA ASN A 372 -11.75 7.76 21.52
C ASN A 372 -10.69 6.66 21.29
N GLU A 373 -9.59 6.67 22.05
CA GLU A 373 -8.57 5.62 21.94
C GLU A 373 -9.10 4.24 22.38
N ILE A 374 -9.91 4.18 23.44
CA ILE A 374 -10.52 2.91 23.90
C ILE A 374 -11.46 2.35 22.82
N GLU A 375 -12.33 3.18 22.25
CA GLU A 375 -13.24 2.79 21.18
C GLU A 375 -12.48 2.32 19.93
N TRP A 376 -11.42 3.02 19.55
CA TRP A 376 -10.58 2.61 18.43
C TRP A 376 -9.79 1.33 18.72
N ARG A 377 -9.29 1.10 19.93
CA ARG A 377 -8.63 -0.17 20.28
C ARG A 377 -9.60 -1.34 20.14
N GLU A 378 -10.85 -1.19 20.57
CA GLU A 378 -11.86 -2.23 20.44
C GLU A 378 -12.26 -2.44 18.97
N THR A 379 -12.53 -1.37 18.23
CA THR A 379 -12.79 -1.45 16.78
C THR A 379 -11.63 -2.11 16.04
N PHE A 380 -10.39 -1.76 16.36
CA PHE A 380 -9.19 -2.38 15.77
C PHE A 380 -9.14 -3.89 16.03
N ARG A 381 -9.41 -4.30 17.27
CA ARG A 381 -9.42 -5.70 17.66
C ARG A 381 -10.45 -6.50 16.84
N LEU A 382 -11.66 -5.96 16.71
CA LEU A 382 -12.74 -6.59 15.94
C LEU A 382 -12.43 -6.61 14.43
N TRP A 383 -11.89 -5.54 13.91
CA TRP A 383 -11.48 -5.45 12.51
C TRP A 383 -10.34 -6.42 12.18
N MET A 384 -9.30 -6.48 13.02
CA MET A 384 -8.22 -7.47 12.88
C MET A 384 -8.75 -8.90 12.95
N GLN A 385 -9.70 -9.18 13.85
CA GLN A 385 -10.35 -10.48 13.94
C GLN A 385 -11.11 -10.81 12.64
N PHE A 386 -11.84 -9.86 12.07
CA PHE A 386 -12.55 -10.06 10.80
C PHE A 386 -11.59 -10.39 9.65
N VAL A 387 -10.51 -9.65 9.53
CA VAL A 387 -9.49 -9.86 8.49
C VAL A 387 -8.80 -11.22 8.66
N ASN A 388 -8.46 -11.59 9.89
CA ASN A 388 -7.85 -12.88 10.18
C ASN A 388 -8.81 -14.07 9.94
N ASP A 389 -10.07 -13.94 10.35
CA ASP A 389 -11.08 -14.97 10.10
C ASP A 389 -11.30 -15.18 8.59
N TYR A 390 -11.36 -14.08 7.82
CA TYR A 390 -11.46 -14.13 6.37
C TYR A 390 -10.25 -14.86 5.74
N LYS A 391 -9.03 -14.51 6.15
CA LYS A 391 -7.81 -15.18 5.71
C LYS A 391 -7.83 -16.67 6.07
N ASN A 392 -8.26 -17.03 7.29
CA ASN A 392 -8.30 -18.42 7.75
C ASN A 392 -9.34 -19.28 6.98
N MET A 393 -10.35 -18.64 6.39
CA MET A 393 -11.31 -19.28 5.49
C MET A 393 -10.81 -19.38 4.04
N GLY A 394 -9.60 -18.92 3.74
CA GLY A 394 -8.99 -18.95 2.41
C GLY A 394 -9.10 -17.62 1.63
N GLY A 395 -9.57 -16.57 2.26
CA GLY A 395 -9.64 -15.24 1.67
C GLY A 395 -8.28 -14.59 1.48
N ARG A 396 -8.15 -13.78 0.43
CA ARG A 396 -6.92 -13.08 0.09
C ARG A 396 -6.84 -11.73 0.79
N ILE A 397 -5.64 -11.41 1.32
CA ILE A 397 -5.32 -10.13 1.95
C ILE A 397 -4.11 -9.53 1.24
N GLY A 398 -4.21 -8.26 0.84
CA GLY A 398 -3.07 -7.48 0.33
C GLY A 398 -2.51 -6.58 1.43
N VAL A 399 -1.19 -6.37 1.42
CA VAL A 399 -0.54 -5.36 2.27
C VAL A 399 -0.66 -4.00 1.59
N GLY A 400 -1.13 -2.98 2.31
CA GLY A 400 -1.21 -1.61 1.83
C GLY A 400 -0.80 -0.63 2.91
N SER A 401 0.04 0.37 2.58
CA SER A 401 0.57 1.28 3.59
C SER A 401 -0.25 2.55 3.76
N ASP A 402 -0.90 3.02 2.72
CA ASP A 402 -1.61 4.31 2.70
C ASP A 402 -0.76 5.45 3.33
N SER A 403 0.57 5.39 3.08
CA SER A 403 1.53 6.33 3.65
C SER A 403 1.35 7.73 3.08
N GLY A 404 1.75 8.74 3.85
CA GLY A 404 1.53 10.16 3.55
C GLY A 404 0.38 10.78 4.34
N PHE A 405 -0.28 9.98 5.21
CA PHE A 405 -1.36 10.38 6.11
C PHE A 405 -1.04 9.96 7.55
N MET A 406 -1.62 10.63 8.52
CA MET A 406 -1.76 10.18 9.92
C MET A 406 -0.44 9.65 10.55
N TYR A 407 0.64 10.40 10.40
CA TYR A 407 2.00 10.05 10.88
C TYR A 407 2.62 8.82 10.19
N GLN A 408 2.10 8.36 9.05
CA GLN A 408 2.71 7.27 8.30
C GLN A 408 3.69 7.80 7.25
N THR A 409 4.98 7.67 7.53
CA THR A 409 6.05 7.98 6.59
C THR A 409 6.22 6.82 5.58
N TYR A 410 6.44 7.15 4.31
CA TYR A 410 6.64 6.18 3.23
C TYR A 410 7.69 5.13 3.60
N GLY A 411 7.47 3.89 3.23
CA GLY A 411 8.31 2.75 3.58
C GLY A 411 8.16 2.31 5.04
N PHE A 412 8.28 3.23 6.00
CA PHE A 412 8.09 2.93 7.43
C PHE A 412 6.66 2.46 7.73
N GLY A 413 5.65 3.13 7.16
CA GLY A 413 4.25 2.71 7.28
C GLY A 413 4.02 1.30 6.70
N TYR A 414 4.72 0.93 5.64
CA TYR A 414 4.64 -0.42 5.07
C TYR A 414 5.13 -1.49 6.06
N VAL A 415 6.29 -1.27 6.68
CA VAL A 415 6.81 -2.18 7.71
C VAL A 415 5.85 -2.27 8.89
N ARG A 416 5.25 -1.15 9.28
CA ARG A 416 4.25 -1.15 10.36
C ARG A 416 3.03 -2.00 10.01
N GLU A 417 2.58 -2.01 8.76
CA GLU A 417 1.48 -2.87 8.31
C GLU A 417 1.83 -4.36 8.44
N LEU A 418 3.09 -4.77 8.15
CA LEU A 418 3.53 -6.15 8.37
C LEU A 418 3.43 -6.56 9.85
N GLU A 419 3.85 -5.69 10.78
CA GLU A 419 3.69 -5.94 12.22
C GLU A 419 2.22 -6.06 12.62
N LEU A 420 1.35 -5.20 12.07
CA LEU A 420 -0.08 -5.17 12.40
C LEU A 420 -0.83 -6.39 11.85
N LEU A 421 -0.45 -6.91 10.70
CA LEU A 421 -0.96 -8.20 10.21
C LEU A 421 -0.55 -9.35 11.12
N GLN A 422 0.69 -9.34 11.63
CA GLN A 422 1.11 -10.34 12.63
C GLN A 422 0.34 -10.17 13.95
N GLU A 423 0.09 -8.95 14.40
CA GLU A 423 -0.77 -8.65 15.56
C GLU A 423 -2.20 -9.16 15.34
N ALA A 424 -2.72 -9.08 14.11
CA ALA A 424 -4.02 -9.60 13.72
C ALA A 424 -4.12 -11.14 13.75
N GLY A 425 -2.99 -11.85 13.90
CA GLY A 425 -2.93 -13.32 14.00
C GLY A 425 -2.38 -14.05 12.78
N PHE A 426 -1.78 -13.34 11.84
CA PHE A 426 -1.06 -13.95 10.73
C PHE A 426 0.28 -14.55 11.20
N SER A 427 0.60 -15.75 10.74
CA SER A 427 1.97 -16.26 10.88
C SER A 427 2.94 -15.45 10.00
N PRO A 428 4.25 -15.41 10.32
CA PRO A 428 5.21 -14.68 9.49
C PRO A 428 5.22 -15.07 8.02
N LEU A 429 4.98 -16.34 7.69
CA LEU A 429 4.87 -16.80 6.30
C LEU A 429 3.60 -16.30 5.60
N GLU A 430 2.49 -16.19 6.31
CA GLU A 430 1.26 -15.61 5.77
C GLU A 430 1.41 -14.10 5.54
N VAL A 431 2.07 -13.38 6.47
CA VAL A 431 2.42 -11.96 6.25
C VAL A 431 3.30 -11.81 5.02
N MET A 432 4.35 -12.65 4.88
CA MET A 432 5.22 -12.61 3.71
C MET A 432 4.45 -12.89 2.41
N ARG A 433 3.53 -13.84 2.39
CA ARG A 433 2.68 -14.13 1.24
C ARG A 433 1.76 -12.96 0.90
N ALA A 434 1.17 -12.31 1.90
CA ALA A 434 0.35 -11.11 1.71
C ALA A 434 1.16 -9.95 1.13
N ALA A 435 2.40 -9.79 1.58
CA ALA A 435 3.33 -8.75 1.15
C ALA A 435 3.92 -8.97 -0.27
N THR A 436 3.75 -10.17 -0.85
CA THR A 436 4.40 -10.56 -2.10
C THR A 436 3.41 -11.21 -3.08
N ALA A 437 3.21 -12.53 -3.04
CA ALA A 437 2.39 -13.27 -4.02
C ALA A 437 0.93 -12.81 -4.06
N TRP A 438 0.26 -12.66 -2.91
CA TRP A 438 -1.13 -12.20 -2.88
C TRP A 438 -1.29 -10.75 -3.37
N GLY A 439 -0.31 -9.88 -3.06
CA GLY A 439 -0.27 -8.53 -3.62
C GLY A 439 -0.16 -8.55 -5.15
N ALA A 440 0.76 -9.35 -5.69
CA ALA A 440 0.93 -9.50 -7.14
C ALA A 440 -0.30 -10.11 -7.83
N GLU A 441 -0.96 -11.09 -7.21
CA GLU A 441 -2.22 -11.66 -7.69
C GLU A 441 -3.33 -10.60 -7.72
N LEU A 442 -3.47 -9.78 -6.66
CA LEU A 442 -4.44 -8.69 -6.60
C LEU A 442 -4.25 -7.68 -7.73
N LEU A 443 -2.99 -7.36 -8.03
CA LEU A 443 -2.64 -6.39 -9.06
C LEU A 443 -2.64 -6.97 -10.48
N GLY A 444 -2.88 -8.27 -10.64
CA GLY A 444 -2.87 -8.94 -11.94
C GLY A 444 -1.47 -9.09 -12.56
N VAL A 445 -0.42 -9.05 -11.74
CA VAL A 445 0.99 -9.14 -12.17
C VAL A 445 1.71 -10.38 -11.61
N SER A 446 0.97 -11.38 -11.17
CA SER A 446 1.54 -12.60 -10.56
C SER A 446 2.40 -13.42 -11.50
N GLU A 447 2.17 -13.32 -12.82
CA GLU A 447 3.04 -13.95 -13.83
C GLU A 447 4.38 -13.22 -13.99
N GLU A 448 4.44 -11.95 -13.54
CA GLU A 448 5.64 -11.11 -13.68
C GLU A 448 6.45 -10.99 -12.40
N THR A 449 5.80 -11.02 -11.22
CA THR A 449 6.47 -10.76 -9.92
C THR A 449 5.70 -11.37 -8.75
N GLY A 450 6.15 -11.13 -7.52
CA GLY A 450 5.49 -11.55 -6.28
C GLY A 450 5.95 -12.91 -5.74
N SER A 451 6.72 -13.68 -6.51
CA SER A 451 7.38 -14.90 -6.02
C SER A 451 8.72 -15.12 -6.73
N LEU A 452 9.61 -15.88 -6.08
CA LEU A 452 10.88 -16.27 -6.68
C LEU A 452 10.68 -17.54 -7.52
N GLU A 453 10.32 -17.36 -8.78
CA GLU A 453 10.07 -18.44 -9.75
C GLU A 453 10.75 -18.14 -11.09
N ILE A 454 11.17 -19.21 -11.78
CA ILE A 454 11.78 -19.11 -13.11
C ILE A 454 10.79 -18.46 -14.09
N GLY A 455 11.28 -17.49 -14.86
CA GLY A 455 10.50 -16.70 -15.83
C GLY A 455 10.06 -15.33 -15.31
N LYS A 456 9.93 -15.15 -14.00
CA LYS A 456 9.51 -13.88 -13.39
C LYS A 456 10.63 -12.84 -13.38
N GLN A 457 10.27 -11.59 -13.25
CA GLN A 457 11.22 -10.50 -13.07
C GLN A 457 12.02 -10.68 -11.78
N ALA A 458 13.26 -10.33 -11.83
CA ALA A 458 14.17 -10.42 -10.70
C ALA A 458 13.97 -9.24 -9.74
N ASP A 459 12.84 -9.25 -9.03
CA ASP A 459 12.56 -8.40 -7.89
C ASP A 459 12.89 -9.21 -6.64
N VAL A 460 14.12 -9.07 -6.10
CA VAL A 460 14.69 -9.92 -5.07
C VAL A 460 15.27 -9.08 -3.94
N LEU A 461 14.97 -9.44 -2.70
CA LEU A 461 15.54 -8.84 -1.50
C LEU A 461 16.56 -9.78 -0.88
N ILE A 462 17.72 -9.27 -0.51
CA ILE A 462 18.76 -10.02 0.23
C ILE A 462 18.75 -9.55 1.68
N HIS A 463 18.57 -10.49 2.60
CA HIS A 463 18.51 -10.26 4.04
C HIS A 463 19.69 -10.91 4.73
N ARG A 464 20.35 -10.17 5.64
CA ARG A 464 21.47 -10.69 6.46
C ARG A 464 21.02 -11.72 7.49
N THR A 465 19.79 -11.60 7.98
CA THR A 465 19.20 -12.45 9.00
C THR A 465 17.83 -12.96 8.54
N ASN A 466 17.28 -13.96 9.22
CA ASN A 466 15.97 -14.50 8.88
C ASN A 466 14.87 -13.43 9.01
N PRO A 467 14.27 -12.97 7.90
CA PRO A 467 13.26 -11.92 7.93
C PRO A 467 11.94 -12.33 8.58
N LEU A 468 11.69 -13.63 8.74
CA LEU A 468 10.50 -14.15 9.40
C LEU A 468 10.58 -14.09 10.94
N SER A 469 11.76 -13.81 11.51
CA SER A 469 11.95 -13.78 12.96
C SER A 469 11.44 -12.49 13.60
N ASP A 470 11.54 -11.35 12.91
CA ASP A 470 11.16 -10.05 13.44
C ASP A 470 11.03 -9.02 12.29
N PHE A 471 9.81 -8.55 12.04
CA PHE A 471 9.57 -7.56 11.00
C PHE A 471 10.15 -6.17 11.30
N LYS A 472 10.46 -5.86 12.57
CA LYS A 472 11.16 -4.61 12.92
C LYS A 472 12.52 -4.47 12.25
N LEU A 473 13.14 -5.59 11.86
CA LEU A 473 14.41 -5.60 11.13
C LEU A 473 14.33 -5.01 9.72
N PHE A 474 13.13 -4.74 9.21
CA PHE A 474 12.91 -4.04 7.94
C PHE A 474 12.89 -2.52 8.07
N TYR A 475 12.68 -1.96 9.28
CA TYR A 475 12.73 -0.51 9.44
C TYR A 475 14.10 0.04 9.03
N GLY A 476 14.08 1.16 8.28
CA GLY A 476 15.29 1.88 7.90
C GLY A 476 16.12 2.36 9.09
N THR A 477 15.49 2.63 10.24
CA THR A 477 16.15 2.92 11.51
C THR A 477 16.69 1.68 12.21
N GLY A 478 16.22 0.49 11.84
CA GLY A 478 16.59 -0.78 12.47
C GLY A 478 15.79 -1.14 13.70
N ALA A 479 16.03 -2.33 14.23
CA ALA A 479 15.50 -2.82 15.50
C ALA A 479 16.55 -2.70 16.60
N MET A 480 16.15 -2.23 17.78
CA MET A 480 17.03 -2.09 18.94
C MET A 480 17.53 -3.45 19.42
N ARG A 481 18.84 -3.60 19.58
CA ARG A 481 19.51 -4.78 20.13
C ARG A 481 20.52 -4.37 21.19
N LEU A 482 20.63 -5.13 22.26
CA LEU A 482 21.73 -4.99 23.21
C LEU A 482 22.94 -5.77 22.69
N ASN A 483 24.05 -5.10 22.53
CA ASN A 483 25.33 -5.75 22.27
C ASN A 483 25.91 -6.25 23.59
N ASP A 484 25.97 -7.57 23.78
CA ASP A 484 26.38 -8.16 25.04
C ASP A 484 27.88 -7.94 25.35
N GLU A 485 28.70 -7.69 24.35
CA GLU A 485 30.15 -7.44 24.52
C GLU A 485 30.41 -5.98 24.92
N THR A 486 29.83 -5.02 24.16
CA THR A 486 30.05 -3.59 24.38
C THR A 486 29.12 -2.98 25.43
N LYS A 487 28.03 -3.69 25.79
CA LYS A 487 26.90 -3.19 26.62
C LYS A 487 26.22 -1.95 26.05
N ALA A 488 26.42 -1.67 24.78
CA ALA A 488 25.78 -0.58 24.04
C ALA A 488 24.52 -1.07 23.31
N VAL A 489 23.70 -0.13 22.90
CA VAL A 489 22.54 -0.39 22.02
C VAL A 489 23.02 -0.28 20.58
N ASP A 490 22.79 -1.37 19.83
CA ASP A 490 22.95 -1.41 18.38
C ASP A 490 21.57 -1.37 17.70
N TRP A 491 21.54 -0.86 16.48
CA TRP A 491 20.33 -0.82 15.63
C TRP A 491 20.53 -1.77 14.45
N ASP A 492 19.95 -2.97 14.57
CA ASP A 492 20.12 -4.05 13.60
C ASP A 492 19.08 -3.95 12.48
N ARG A 493 19.53 -4.14 11.22
CA ARG A 493 18.70 -4.16 10.01
C ARG A 493 18.98 -5.43 9.23
N SER A 494 17.92 -6.09 8.77
CA SER A 494 18.07 -7.32 7.99
C SER A 494 18.27 -7.03 6.50
N LEU A 495 17.55 -6.08 5.92
CA LEU A 495 17.60 -5.78 4.49
C LEU A 495 18.97 -5.20 4.10
N GLU A 496 19.70 -5.92 3.26
CA GLU A 496 21.05 -5.55 2.80
C GLU A 496 21.03 -5.04 1.36
N THR A 497 20.23 -5.68 0.49
CA THR A 497 20.23 -5.36 -0.93
C THR A 497 18.82 -5.51 -1.50
N VAL A 498 18.45 -4.58 -2.35
CA VAL A 498 17.23 -4.64 -3.14
C VAL A 498 17.61 -4.79 -4.61
N ILE A 499 17.08 -5.82 -5.26
CA ILE A 499 17.23 -6.03 -6.70
C ILE A 499 15.85 -5.80 -7.32
N LYS A 500 15.76 -4.90 -8.30
CA LYS A 500 14.57 -4.67 -9.11
C LYS A 500 14.91 -4.81 -10.58
N ALA A 501 14.31 -5.76 -11.25
CA ALA A 501 14.54 -6.02 -12.68
C ALA A 501 16.06 -6.05 -13.05
N GLY A 502 16.88 -6.70 -12.22
CA GLY A 502 18.33 -6.81 -12.41
C GLY A 502 19.16 -5.58 -11.99
N SER A 503 18.53 -4.52 -11.51
CA SER A 503 19.22 -3.35 -10.94
C SER A 503 19.39 -3.52 -9.44
N ILE A 504 20.57 -3.22 -8.93
CA ILE A 504 20.94 -3.38 -7.51
C ILE A 504 20.89 -2.03 -6.81
N TYR A 505 20.23 -1.98 -5.68
CA TYR A 505 20.13 -0.82 -4.78
C TYR A 505 20.63 -1.17 -3.39
N ASP A 506 21.38 -0.24 -2.79
CA ASP A 506 21.78 -0.31 -1.39
C ASP A 506 20.75 0.51 -0.54
N PRO A 507 19.99 -0.12 0.36
CA PRO A 507 19.05 0.58 1.22
C PRO A 507 19.67 1.69 2.08
N VAL A 508 20.95 1.53 2.46
CA VAL A 508 21.66 2.54 3.28
C VAL A 508 21.92 3.80 2.46
N GLU A 509 22.42 3.64 1.23
CA GLU A 509 22.65 4.77 0.31
C GLU A 509 21.33 5.53 0.00
N LEU A 510 20.21 4.79 -0.19
CA LEU A 510 18.91 5.39 -0.43
C LEU A 510 18.41 6.20 0.79
N LEU A 511 18.58 5.67 2.00
CA LEU A 511 18.21 6.36 3.24
C LEU A 511 19.07 7.59 3.50
N GLN A 512 20.37 7.53 3.20
CA GLN A 512 21.26 8.70 3.29
C GLN A 512 20.80 9.84 2.38
N ASP A 513 20.44 9.53 1.13
CA ASP A 513 19.88 10.53 0.22
C ASP A 513 18.61 11.17 0.78
N VAL A 514 17.71 10.37 1.36
CA VAL A 514 16.47 10.88 1.96
C VAL A 514 16.78 11.76 3.17
N GLU A 515 17.71 11.39 4.03
CA GLU A 515 18.12 12.19 5.18
C GLU A 515 18.72 13.54 4.75
N GLU A 516 19.53 13.55 3.70
CA GLU A 516 20.06 14.79 3.09
C GLU A 516 18.94 15.66 2.52
N MET A 517 17.96 15.06 1.81
CA MET A 517 16.78 15.77 1.28
C MET A 517 15.96 16.42 2.41
N VAL A 518 15.72 15.70 3.50
CA VAL A 518 14.96 16.18 4.66
C VAL A 518 15.72 17.28 5.39
N SER A 519 17.03 17.13 5.58
CA SER A 519 17.87 18.15 6.22
C SER A 519 17.88 19.44 5.41
N ALA A 520 18.09 19.36 4.10
CA ALA A 520 18.05 20.52 3.20
C ALA A 520 16.66 21.21 3.19
N ALA A 521 15.57 20.44 3.26
CA ALA A 521 14.22 21.00 3.32
C ALA A 521 13.97 21.74 4.65
N ARG A 522 14.52 21.27 5.77
CA ARG A 522 14.44 21.93 7.08
C ARG A 522 15.22 23.23 7.13
N GLU A 523 16.41 23.28 6.52
CA GLU A 523 17.21 24.49 6.44
C GLU A 523 16.56 25.58 5.57
N ALA A 524 15.71 25.16 4.60
CA ALA A 524 15.01 26.07 3.69
C ALA A 524 13.63 26.52 4.20
N SER A 525 13.14 25.95 5.31
CA SER A 525 11.84 26.26 5.95
C SER A 525 12.00 27.35 7.00
#